data_a9957db6198585cbee9a60765cc0622a
#
_entry.id   a9957db6198585cbee9a60765cc0622a
#
_cell.length_a   1.000
_cell.length_b   1.000
_cell.length_c   1.000
_cell.angle_alpha   90.00
_cell.angle_beta   90.00
_cell.angle_gamma   90.00
#
_symmetry.space_group_name_H-M   'P 1'
#
loop_
_entity.id
_entity.type
_entity.pdbx_description
1 polymer ?
#
loop_
_entity_poly.entity_id
_entity_poly.type
_entity_poly.pdbx_seq_one_letter_code
_entity_poly.pdbx_strand_id
1 'polypeptide(L)'
;VFLQKKKEGMTLMYHIIVNKKIAVGRGEKLWPVIEGELERRRTEFRVYPTKYRGSARETAARLTAKGDGIPMMLLAIGGDGTANEAVDGITSLSDVKFGYIPTGSGNDFARGAGIPSDPLQALETV
;
A
#
# COMPACT_ATOMS: atom_id res chain seq x y z
N VAL A 1 2.34 15.66 -4.76
CA VAL A 1 1.48 14.72 -4.15
C VAL A 1 1.56 14.88 -2.65
N PHE A 2 0.64 14.30 -1.92
CA PHE A 2 0.57 14.58 -0.50
C PHE A 2 1.81 14.16 0.29
N LEU A 3 2.65 13.28 -0.24
CA LEU A 3 3.95 12.95 0.34
C LEU A 3 4.80 14.17 0.61
N GLN A 4 4.57 15.23 -0.12
CA GLN A 4 5.35 16.46 -0.03
C GLN A 4 4.78 17.44 0.99
N LYS A 5 3.59 17.14 1.50
CA LYS A 5 2.85 18.08 2.32
C LYS A 5 2.61 17.57 3.72
N LYS A 6 3.68 17.25 4.41
CA LYS A 6 3.55 16.97 5.84
C LYS A 6 3.17 18.26 6.52
N LYS A 7 2.04 18.25 7.20
CA LYS A 7 1.70 19.36 8.07
C LYS A 7 2.68 19.36 9.22
N GLU A 8 3.04 20.55 9.62
CA GLU A 8 3.94 20.71 10.74
C GLU A 8 3.41 19.96 11.96
N GLY A 9 4.27 19.15 12.58
CA GLY A 9 3.90 18.37 13.74
C GLY A 9 3.13 17.09 13.45
N MET A 10 2.85 16.77 12.17
CA MET A 10 2.14 15.56 11.81
C MET A 10 3.04 14.65 10.97
N THR A 11 3.15 13.40 11.39
CA THR A 11 3.85 12.37 10.63
C THR A 11 2.83 11.41 10.07
N LEU A 12 2.82 11.25 8.74
CA LEU A 12 1.97 10.27 8.09
C LEU A 12 2.74 8.97 7.98
N MET A 13 2.28 7.96 8.72
CA MET A 13 2.89 6.64 8.69
C MET A 13 2.34 5.84 7.52
N TYR A 14 3.23 5.24 6.75
CA TYR A 14 2.86 4.31 5.69
C TYR A 14 2.86 2.90 6.23
N HIS A 15 1.72 2.24 6.12
CA HIS A 15 1.61 0.81 6.44
C HIS A 15 1.49 0.08 5.11
N ILE A 16 2.48 -0.74 4.80
CA ILE A 16 2.62 -1.34 3.48
C ILE A 16 2.39 -2.83 3.54
N ILE A 17 1.30 -3.26 2.90
CA ILE A 17 0.99 -4.68 2.77
C ILE A 17 1.56 -5.11 1.42
N VAL A 18 2.53 -6.02 1.44
CA VAL A 18 3.21 -6.44 0.23
C VAL A 18 3.16 -7.95 0.05
N ASN A 19 2.76 -8.37 -1.15
CA ASN A 19 2.84 -9.78 -1.53
C ASN A 19 4.12 -9.98 -2.35
N LYS A 20 5.16 -10.49 -1.69
CA LYS A 20 6.47 -10.65 -2.31
C LYS A 20 6.56 -11.85 -3.25
N LYS A 21 5.61 -12.79 -3.18
CA LYS A 21 5.66 -14.02 -3.96
C LYS A 21 4.89 -13.97 -5.27
N ILE A 22 4.30 -12.84 -5.56
CA ILE A 22 3.39 -12.75 -6.69
C ILE A 22 4.13 -12.62 -8.01
N ALA A 23 3.48 -13.02 -9.07
CA ALA A 23 3.92 -12.81 -10.45
C ALA A 23 5.35 -13.30 -10.70
N VAL A 24 5.62 -14.56 -10.34
CA VAL A 24 6.92 -15.19 -10.63
C VAL A 24 8.07 -14.42 -9.99
N GLY A 25 7.88 -13.99 -8.76
CA GLY A 25 8.90 -13.25 -8.02
C GLY A 25 9.00 -11.78 -8.37
N ARG A 26 8.10 -11.27 -9.21
CA ARG A 26 8.14 -9.86 -9.60
C ARG A 26 8.01 -8.93 -8.40
N GLY A 27 7.14 -9.30 -7.45
CA GLY A 27 6.97 -8.53 -6.24
C GLY A 27 8.25 -8.46 -5.41
N GLU A 28 9.02 -9.55 -5.39
CA GLU A 28 10.29 -9.57 -4.68
C GLU A 28 11.31 -8.63 -5.30
N LYS A 29 11.37 -8.59 -6.63
CA LYS A 29 12.30 -7.70 -7.34
C LYS A 29 11.89 -6.25 -7.22
N LEU A 30 10.59 -6.01 -7.18
CA LEU A 30 10.05 -4.67 -7.15
C LEU A 30 10.17 -4.01 -5.79
N TRP A 31 10.03 -4.80 -4.74
CA TRP A 31 10.02 -4.26 -3.38
C TRP A 31 11.27 -3.45 -3.05
N PRO A 32 12.51 -3.93 -3.34
CA PRO A 32 13.69 -3.13 -3.03
C PRO A 32 13.70 -1.77 -3.74
N VAL A 33 13.16 -1.68 -4.94
CA VAL A 33 13.07 -0.43 -5.67
C VAL A 33 12.14 0.56 -4.97
N ILE A 34 10.98 0.08 -4.55
CA ILE A 34 10.01 0.91 -3.84
C ILE A 34 10.55 1.32 -2.48
N GLU A 35 11.15 0.39 -1.77
CA GLU A 35 11.74 0.67 -0.46
C GLU A 35 12.81 1.75 -0.56
N GLY A 36 13.68 1.65 -1.55
CA GLY A 36 14.72 2.65 -1.77
C GLY A 36 14.13 4.03 -2.05
N GLU A 37 13.04 4.09 -2.82
CA GLU A 37 12.40 5.36 -3.13
C GLU A 37 11.74 5.98 -1.89
N LEU A 38 11.11 5.16 -1.06
CA LEU A 38 10.50 5.63 0.19
C LEU A 38 11.57 6.17 1.15
N GLU A 39 12.70 5.48 1.24
CA GLU A 39 13.81 5.93 2.05
C GLU A 39 14.40 7.23 1.54
N ARG A 40 14.55 7.35 0.22
CA ARG A 40 15.03 8.58 -0.39
C ARG A 40 14.12 9.76 -0.08
N ARG A 41 12.81 9.52 -0.01
CA ARG A 41 11.83 10.56 0.34
C ARG A 41 11.68 10.77 1.83
N ARG A 42 12.43 10.04 2.63
CA ARG A 42 12.36 10.10 4.10
C ARG A 42 10.96 9.81 4.63
N THR A 43 10.27 8.90 3.98
CA THR A 43 8.94 8.46 4.38
C THR A 43 9.07 7.44 5.48
N GLU A 44 8.31 7.61 6.57
CA GLU A 44 8.26 6.58 7.60
C GLU A 44 7.29 5.50 7.18
N PHE A 45 7.73 4.24 7.26
CA PHE A 45 6.88 3.14 6.84
C PHE A 45 7.15 1.87 7.63
N ARG A 46 6.13 1.01 7.67
CA ARG A 46 6.23 -0.34 8.20
C ARG A 46 5.73 -1.31 7.15
N VAL A 47 6.34 -2.48 7.09
CA VAL A 47 6.07 -3.47 6.05
C VAL A 47 5.41 -4.71 6.64
N TYR A 48 4.36 -5.18 5.98
CA TYR A 48 3.60 -6.36 6.40
C TYR A 48 3.52 -7.31 5.20
N PRO A 49 4.47 -8.25 5.09
CA PRO A 49 4.40 -9.24 4.01
C PRO A 49 3.18 -10.13 4.18
N THR A 50 2.47 -10.40 3.10
CA THR A 50 1.35 -11.35 3.16
C THR A 50 1.89 -12.77 3.29
N LYS A 51 1.22 -13.59 4.07
CA LYS A 51 1.66 -14.95 4.37
C LYS A 51 0.73 -16.02 3.79
N TYR A 52 -0.53 -15.68 3.57
CA TYR A 52 -1.53 -16.63 3.10
C TYR A 52 -2.74 -15.86 2.56
N ARG A 53 -3.66 -16.58 1.91
CA ARG A 53 -4.88 -15.98 1.41
C ARG A 53 -5.70 -15.42 2.59
N GLY A 54 -6.12 -14.18 2.48
CA GLY A 54 -6.82 -13.50 3.56
C GLY A 54 -5.90 -12.69 4.47
N SER A 55 -4.59 -12.90 4.37
CA SER A 55 -3.61 -12.20 5.20
C SER A 55 -3.69 -10.68 5.05
N ALA A 56 -3.86 -10.20 3.82
CA ALA A 56 -3.95 -8.77 3.56
C ALA A 56 -5.22 -8.17 4.20
N ARG A 57 -6.34 -8.90 4.15
CA ARG A 57 -7.58 -8.45 4.78
C ARG A 57 -7.42 -8.34 6.29
N GLU A 58 -6.85 -9.37 6.91
CA GLU A 58 -6.66 -9.39 8.35
C GLU A 58 -5.73 -8.26 8.81
N THR A 59 -4.67 -8.03 8.06
CA THR A 59 -3.72 -6.97 8.38
C THR A 59 -4.38 -5.60 8.25
N ALA A 60 -5.11 -5.37 7.17
CA ALA A 60 -5.82 -4.11 6.96
C ALA A 60 -6.84 -3.87 8.09
N ALA A 61 -7.59 -4.90 8.46
CA ALA A 61 -8.57 -4.77 9.53
C ALA A 61 -7.91 -4.39 10.85
N ARG A 62 -6.82 -5.06 11.19
CA ARG A 62 -6.09 -4.78 12.43
C ARG A 62 -5.53 -3.36 12.44
N LEU A 63 -4.94 -2.92 11.34
CA LEU A 63 -4.33 -1.60 11.27
C LEU A 63 -5.35 -0.48 11.31
N THR A 64 -6.51 -0.68 10.68
CA THR A 64 -7.51 0.38 10.56
C THR A 64 -8.53 0.38 11.69
N ALA A 65 -8.50 -0.62 12.56
CA ALA A 65 -9.46 -0.72 13.67
C ALA A 65 -9.20 0.26 14.80
N LYS A 66 -8.03 0.90 14.83
CA LYS A 66 -7.61 1.68 16.01
C LYS A 66 -8.42 2.93 16.25
N GLY A 67 -8.88 3.60 15.20
CA GLY A 67 -9.74 4.76 15.34
C GLY A 67 -9.19 5.86 16.25
N ASP A 68 -7.88 5.99 16.31
CA ASP A 68 -7.22 6.95 17.21
C ASP A 68 -7.08 8.34 16.61
N GLY A 69 -7.64 8.57 15.44
CA GLY A 69 -7.56 9.87 14.78
C GLY A 69 -6.22 10.18 14.16
N ILE A 70 -5.29 9.24 14.18
CA ILE A 70 -3.97 9.43 13.57
C ILE A 70 -4.04 9.06 12.09
N PRO A 71 -3.76 10.01 11.20
CA PRO A 71 -3.80 9.73 9.77
C PRO A 71 -2.78 8.65 9.38
N MET A 72 -3.19 7.75 8.49
CA MET A 72 -2.29 6.72 7.97
C MET A 72 -2.48 6.56 6.47
N MET A 73 -1.43 6.09 5.81
CA MET A 73 -1.50 5.61 4.44
C MET A 73 -1.45 4.08 4.50
N LEU A 74 -2.46 3.44 3.95
CA LEU A 74 -2.45 1.99 3.78
C LEU A 74 -2.11 1.71 2.32
N LEU A 75 -0.93 1.19 2.08
CA LEU A 75 -0.44 0.94 0.73
C LEU A 75 -0.39 -0.56 0.48
N ALA A 76 -1.06 -1.01 -0.57
CA ALA A 76 -1.01 -2.41 -0.97
C ALA A 76 -0.12 -2.55 -2.19
N ILE A 77 0.77 -3.53 -2.16
CA ILE A 77 1.66 -3.85 -3.27
C ILE A 77 1.49 -5.32 -3.60
N GLY A 78 0.97 -5.60 -4.79
CA GLY A 78 0.67 -6.96 -5.19
C GLY A 78 -0.25 -7.00 -6.39
N GLY A 79 -0.93 -8.12 -6.55
CA GLY A 79 -1.94 -8.28 -7.59
C GLY A 79 -3.31 -7.82 -7.13
N ASP A 80 -4.30 -8.05 -8.00
CA ASP A 80 -5.68 -7.63 -7.72
C ASP A 80 -6.23 -8.26 -6.43
N GLY A 81 -5.86 -9.51 -6.15
CA GLY A 81 -6.29 -10.17 -4.93
C GLY A 81 -5.82 -9.45 -3.68
N THR A 82 -4.55 -9.03 -3.67
CA THR A 82 -4.00 -8.28 -2.53
C THR A 82 -4.72 -6.95 -2.36
N ALA A 83 -4.96 -6.23 -3.44
CA ALA A 83 -5.66 -4.95 -3.40
C ALA A 83 -7.08 -5.12 -2.87
N ASN A 84 -7.81 -6.11 -3.40
CA ASN A 84 -9.19 -6.36 -2.98
C ASN A 84 -9.28 -6.77 -1.52
N GLU A 85 -8.37 -7.63 -1.06
CA GLU A 85 -8.36 -8.04 0.34
C GLU A 85 -8.06 -6.86 1.26
N ALA A 86 -7.09 -6.03 0.89
CA ALA A 86 -6.73 -4.88 1.71
C ALA A 86 -7.91 -3.92 1.85
N VAL A 87 -8.55 -3.58 0.74
CA VAL A 87 -9.72 -2.69 0.76
C VAL A 87 -10.85 -3.29 1.58
N ASP A 88 -11.11 -4.58 1.37
CA ASP A 88 -12.19 -5.28 2.08
C ASP A 88 -11.96 -5.31 3.59
N GLY A 89 -10.70 -5.30 4.01
CA GLY A 89 -10.36 -5.33 5.43
C GLY A 89 -10.45 -4.00 6.13
N ILE A 90 -10.53 -2.89 5.40
CA ILE A 90 -10.60 -1.57 6.03
C ILE A 90 -11.90 -1.44 6.82
N THR A 91 -11.78 -1.27 8.14
CA THR A 91 -12.94 -1.18 9.03
C THR A 91 -13.41 0.25 9.24
N SER A 92 -12.53 1.21 9.03
CA SER A 92 -12.90 2.63 9.14
C SER A 92 -12.12 3.41 8.10
N LEU A 93 -12.83 4.24 7.35
CA LEU A 93 -12.21 5.11 6.35
C LEU A 93 -11.75 6.43 6.93
N SER A 94 -12.08 6.69 8.20
CA SER A 94 -11.61 7.89 8.88
C SER A 94 -10.09 7.85 9.00
N ASP A 95 -9.45 8.91 8.53
CA ASP A 95 -8.00 9.07 8.64
C ASP A 95 -7.17 7.99 7.93
N VAL A 96 -7.80 7.22 7.03
CA VAL A 96 -7.09 6.22 6.23
C VAL A 96 -7.11 6.63 4.77
N LYS A 97 -5.93 6.72 4.18
CA LYS A 97 -5.80 6.87 2.73
C LYS A 97 -5.29 5.54 2.18
N PHE A 98 -5.89 5.09 1.10
CA PHE A 98 -5.51 3.84 0.47
C PHE A 98 -4.80 4.08 -0.84
N GLY A 99 -3.67 3.42 -1.01
CA GLY A 99 -2.93 3.44 -2.27
C GLY A 99 -2.63 2.03 -2.73
N TYR A 100 -2.39 1.87 -4.02
CA TYR A 100 -2.12 0.56 -4.59
C TYR A 100 -1.02 0.65 -5.64
N ILE A 101 -0.06 -0.26 -5.55
CA ILE A 101 0.99 -0.41 -6.55
C ILE A 101 0.84 -1.81 -7.17
N PRO A 102 0.41 -1.90 -8.42
CA PRO A 102 0.21 -3.20 -9.06
C PRO A 102 1.52 -3.86 -9.43
N THR A 103 1.61 -5.18 -9.17
CA THR A 103 2.75 -6.00 -9.58
C THR A 103 2.32 -7.16 -10.46
N GLY A 104 1.02 -7.40 -10.58
CA GLY A 104 0.49 -8.51 -11.36
C GLY A 104 0.28 -8.15 -12.82
N SER A 105 -0.11 -9.15 -13.61
CA SER A 105 -0.32 -8.96 -15.04
C SER A 105 -1.73 -8.51 -15.41
N GLY A 106 -2.72 -8.78 -14.58
CA GLY A 106 -4.11 -8.40 -14.87
C GLY A 106 -4.41 -6.94 -14.60
N ASN A 107 -4.11 -6.51 -13.39
CA ASN A 107 -4.25 -5.12 -12.96
C ASN A 107 -5.63 -4.49 -13.17
N ASP A 108 -6.69 -5.31 -13.03
CA ASP A 108 -8.06 -4.81 -13.21
C ASP A 108 -8.42 -3.75 -12.17
N PHE A 109 -7.99 -3.97 -10.93
CA PHE A 109 -8.22 -3.00 -9.88
C PHE A 109 -7.56 -1.66 -10.22
N ALA A 110 -6.31 -1.71 -10.65
CA ALA A 110 -5.58 -0.48 -10.99
C ALA A 110 -6.23 0.26 -12.16
N ARG A 111 -6.65 -0.46 -13.18
CA ARG A 111 -7.33 0.16 -14.32
C ARG A 111 -8.64 0.81 -13.92
N GLY A 112 -9.41 0.13 -13.09
CA GLY A 112 -10.68 0.68 -12.60
C GLY A 112 -10.51 1.93 -11.75
N ALA A 113 -9.40 2.01 -11.00
CA ALA A 113 -9.10 3.15 -10.14
C ALA A 113 -8.27 4.24 -10.83
N GLY A 114 -7.87 4.02 -12.09
CA GLY A 114 -7.04 4.98 -12.82
C GLY A 114 -5.60 5.02 -12.34
N ILE A 115 -5.12 3.94 -11.74
CA ILE A 115 -3.74 3.88 -11.20
C ILE A 115 -2.79 3.42 -12.31
N PRO A 116 -1.66 4.10 -12.50
CA PRO A 116 -0.67 3.68 -13.50
C PRO A 116 -0.14 2.28 -13.24
N SER A 117 0.12 1.53 -14.30
CA SER A 117 0.65 0.18 -14.19
C SER A 117 2.15 0.17 -13.86
N ASP A 118 2.86 1.25 -14.15
CA ASP A 118 4.26 1.37 -13.75
C ASP A 118 4.35 1.61 -12.25
N PRO A 119 5.12 0.81 -11.51
CA PRO A 119 5.13 0.90 -10.05
C PRO A 119 5.60 2.24 -9.50
N LEU A 120 6.61 2.85 -10.09
CA LEU A 120 7.08 4.14 -9.61
C LEU A 120 6.10 5.25 -9.93
N GLN A 121 5.42 5.18 -11.08
CA GLN A 121 4.36 6.13 -11.40
C GLN A 121 3.17 5.92 -10.46
N ALA A 122 2.85 4.68 -10.14
CA ALA A 122 1.79 4.40 -9.18
C ALA A 122 2.12 4.98 -7.81
N LEU A 123 3.37 4.88 -7.39
CA LEU A 123 3.81 5.47 -6.11
C LEU A 123 3.63 6.99 -6.13
N GLU A 124 3.81 7.64 -7.26
CA GLU A 124 3.61 9.09 -7.38
C GLU A 124 2.15 9.49 -7.13
N THR A 125 1.21 8.59 -7.38
CA THR A 125 -0.22 8.88 -7.17
C THR A 125 -0.64 8.73 -5.70
N VAL A 126 0.20 8.19 -4.89
CA VAL A 126 -0.07 7.92 -3.45
C VAL A 126 0.20 9.16 -2.52
#